data_577b5bc0abe413fffe813392aa31ebdb
#
_entry.id   577b5bc0abe413fffe813392aa31ebdb
#
_cell.length_a   1.000
_cell.length_b   1.000
_cell.length_c   1.000
_cell.angle_alpha   90.00
_cell.angle_beta   90.00
_cell.angle_gamma   90.00
#
_symmetry.space_group_name_H-M   'P 1'
#
loop_
_entity.id
_entity.type
_entity.pdbx_description
1 polymer ?
#
loop_
_entity_poly.entity_id
_entity_poly.type
_entity_poly.pdbx_seq_one_letter_code
_entity_poly.pdbx_strand_id
1 'polypeptide(L)'
;MVQAWSVSQPEWTCKIDEGPAGIAHARWSPDSRHILTTSDFQLRITVWSLVSTACVHVQWPKHAARGVSFTKDGKFVGIATRRDCKDYVNMLACNTWEVMGTFAVDTVDLADIVWSPNDSTVAVWDSPLEYKVLIYSPDGRCLFKYQAYENALGVKTVAWSPCGQFLGVGSYDQVVRALNHLTWKPVAEFVHVNSVRGPGNAVVFKEIEEPWHLDMASLYLNENGANEMLRGGESDSPNESHIRVRYKVVDFPMIVPFQKPPPDKPNPKQGIGMLAWSADGRYLLTKNDNMPTALWIWDISRLELAALLLQKETVRMAAWDPVYPRLALCTGSSHLYMWTPAGACCVTVPLPQFAVSDLKWNLDGTSLLLKDREAFCCTFVPMLSELDIEDSNNF
;
A
#
# COMPACT_ATOMS: atom_id res chain seq x y z
N MET A 1 -18.51 -8.07 -14.75
CA MET A 1 -18.38 -9.50 -14.45
C MET A 1 -17.11 -9.76 -13.66
N VAL A 2 -17.17 -10.58 -12.60
CA VAL A 2 -16.02 -11.07 -11.81
C VAL A 2 -15.90 -12.56 -12.05
N GLN A 3 -14.65 -13.04 -12.22
CA GLN A 3 -14.35 -14.46 -12.31
C GLN A 3 -13.37 -14.83 -11.19
N ALA A 4 -13.61 -15.92 -10.51
CA ALA A 4 -12.73 -16.48 -9.51
C ALA A 4 -12.34 -17.92 -9.89
N TRP A 5 -11.09 -18.28 -9.64
CA TRP A 5 -10.53 -19.62 -9.86
C TRP A 5 -9.84 -20.09 -8.60
N SER A 6 -9.83 -21.39 -8.41
CA SER A 6 -9.03 -22.00 -7.36
C SER A 6 -7.66 -22.40 -7.93
N VAL A 7 -6.59 -22.05 -7.22
CA VAL A 7 -5.23 -22.47 -7.58
C VAL A 7 -5.02 -23.97 -7.31
N SER A 8 -5.62 -24.49 -6.24
CA SER A 8 -5.50 -25.88 -5.82
C SER A 8 -6.47 -26.81 -6.54
N GLN A 9 -7.57 -26.29 -7.08
CA GLN A 9 -8.61 -27.04 -7.78
C GLN A 9 -8.93 -26.37 -9.12
N PRO A 10 -8.16 -26.63 -10.18
CA PRO A 10 -8.30 -25.96 -11.48
C PRO A 10 -9.69 -26.08 -12.13
N GLU A 11 -10.41 -27.15 -11.79
CA GLU A 11 -11.80 -27.37 -12.27
C GLU A 11 -12.81 -26.43 -11.63
N TRP A 12 -12.48 -25.85 -10.47
CA TRP A 12 -13.39 -24.95 -9.76
C TRP A 12 -13.28 -23.53 -10.31
N THR A 13 -14.39 -23.02 -10.81
CA THR A 13 -14.52 -21.64 -11.28
C THR A 13 -15.85 -21.06 -10.82
N CYS A 14 -15.84 -19.77 -10.54
CA CYS A 14 -17.05 -19.00 -10.22
C CYS A 14 -17.14 -17.78 -11.12
N LYS A 15 -18.34 -17.49 -11.63
CA LYS A 15 -18.65 -16.28 -12.38
C LYS A 15 -19.75 -15.50 -11.67
N ILE A 16 -19.49 -14.23 -11.39
CA ILE A 16 -20.42 -13.31 -10.77
C ILE A 16 -20.75 -12.22 -11.78
N ASP A 17 -22.03 -12.02 -12.03
CA ASP A 17 -22.55 -10.99 -12.92
C ASP A 17 -23.70 -10.23 -12.23
N GLU A 18 -23.54 -8.93 -12.09
CA GLU A 18 -24.57 -8.02 -11.56
C GLU A 18 -25.59 -7.60 -12.64
N GLY A 19 -25.49 -8.18 -13.83
CA GLY A 19 -26.35 -7.84 -14.96
C GLY A 19 -26.20 -6.38 -15.37
N PRO A 20 -27.33 -5.70 -15.70
CA PRO A 20 -27.31 -4.32 -16.15
C PRO A 20 -26.81 -3.31 -15.11
N ALA A 21 -26.76 -3.68 -13.82
CA ALA A 21 -26.25 -2.81 -12.77
C ALA A 21 -24.72 -2.63 -12.81
N GLY A 22 -24.01 -3.44 -13.60
CA GLY A 22 -22.54 -3.38 -13.72
C GLY A 22 -21.81 -3.70 -12.42
N ILE A 23 -20.48 -3.68 -12.45
CA ILE A 23 -19.63 -3.87 -11.28
C ILE A 23 -18.55 -2.79 -11.27
N ALA A 24 -18.67 -1.84 -10.34
CA ALA A 24 -17.69 -0.78 -10.15
C ALA A 24 -16.46 -1.26 -9.35
N HIS A 25 -16.67 -2.15 -8.37
CA HIS A 25 -15.61 -2.67 -7.52
C HIS A 25 -15.93 -4.07 -6.99
N ALA A 26 -14.90 -4.87 -6.75
CA ALA A 26 -15.00 -6.18 -6.12
C ALA A 26 -13.90 -6.37 -5.07
N ARG A 27 -14.24 -7.05 -3.97
CA ARG A 27 -13.30 -7.40 -2.90
C ARG A 27 -13.64 -8.74 -2.27
N TRP A 28 -12.65 -9.38 -1.69
CA TRP A 28 -12.83 -10.58 -0.88
C TRP A 28 -13.26 -10.23 0.53
N SER A 29 -14.05 -11.11 1.15
CA SER A 29 -14.19 -11.16 2.61
C SER A 29 -12.90 -11.73 3.24
N PRO A 30 -12.60 -11.40 4.51
CA PRO A 30 -11.39 -11.90 5.18
C PRO A 30 -11.31 -13.43 5.27
N ASP A 31 -12.44 -14.12 5.35
CA ASP A 31 -12.55 -15.57 5.39
C ASP A 31 -12.41 -16.25 4.01
N SER A 32 -12.27 -15.46 2.94
CA SER A 32 -12.21 -15.92 1.54
C SER A 32 -13.42 -16.76 1.08
N ARG A 33 -14.56 -16.70 1.80
CA ARG A 33 -15.79 -17.44 1.48
C ARG A 33 -16.82 -16.60 0.73
N HIS A 34 -16.62 -15.28 0.72
CA HIS A 34 -17.54 -14.34 0.06
C HIS A 34 -16.77 -13.38 -0.83
N ILE A 35 -17.45 -12.93 -1.88
CA ILE A 35 -17.02 -11.81 -2.71
C ILE A 35 -18.06 -10.70 -2.58
N LEU A 36 -17.61 -9.50 -2.25
CA LEU A 36 -18.44 -8.31 -2.19
C LEU A 36 -18.27 -7.55 -3.50
N THR A 37 -19.35 -7.34 -4.23
CA THR A 37 -19.37 -6.49 -5.43
C THR A 37 -20.15 -5.23 -5.14
N THR A 38 -19.62 -4.09 -5.58
CA THR A 38 -20.37 -2.83 -5.57
C THR A 38 -20.84 -2.56 -7.00
N SER A 39 -22.14 -2.34 -7.17
CA SER A 39 -22.72 -2.02 -8.48
C SER A 39 -22.32 -0.63 -8.95
N ASP A 40 -22.39 -0.39 -10.25
CA ASP A 40 -22.26 0.95 -10.81
C ASP A 40 -23.30 1.88 -10.17
N PHE A 41 -22.96 3.16 -10.09
CA PHE A 41 -23.73 4.19 -9.39
C PHE A 41 -23.97 3.93 -7.90
N GLN A 42 -23.26 2.96 -7.29
CA GLN A 42 -23.30 2.67 -5.84
C GLN A 42 -24.71 2.40 -5.31
N LEU A 43 -25.53 1.73 -6.09
CA LEU A 43 -26.91 1.40 -5.69
C LEU A 43 -26.94 0.39 -4.55
N ARG A 44 -26.01 -0.58 -4.59
CA ARG A 44 -25.90 -1.63 -3.58
C ARG A 44 -24.51 -2.26 -3.55
N ILE A 45 -24.20 -2.87 -2.44
CA ILE A 45 -23.16 -3.90 -2.33
C ILE A 45 -23.89 -5.25 -2.31
N THR A 46 -23.49 -6.16 -3.18
CA THR A 46 -23.96 -7.55 -3.14
C THR A 46 -22.86 -8.44 -2.57
N VAL A 47 -23.19 -9.19 -1.55
CA VAL A 47 -22.33 -10.18 -0.92
C VAL A 47 -22.66 -11.55 -1.49
N TRP A 48 -21.75 -12.14 -2.22
CA TRP A 48 -21.91 -13.44 -2.88
C TRP A 48 -21.23 -14.52 -2.06
N SER A 49 -21.98 -15.52 -1.64
CA SER A 49 -21.41 -16.69 -0.99
C SER A 49 -20.83 -17.64 -2.04
N LEU A 50 -19.56 -18.06 -1.84
CA LEU A 50 -18.91 -19.08 -2.68
C LEU A 50 -19.20 -20.50 -2.21
N VAL A 51 -19.87 -20.66 -1.07
CA VAL A 51 -20.24 -21.96 -0.49
C VAL A 51 -21.70 -22.32 -0.82
N SER A 52 -22.57 -21.31 -0.70
CA SER A 52 -23.99 -21.48 -0.99
C SER A 52 -24.40 -20.49 -2.07
N THR A 53 -25.03 -20.69 -3.08
CA THR A 53 -25.43 -19.72 -4.13
C THR A 53 -26.26 -18.52 -3.63
N ALA A 54 -26.31 -18.30 -2.33
CA ALA A 54 -27.03 -17.19 -1.70
C ALA A 54 -26.29 -15.86 -1.86
N CYS A 55 -27.05 -14.78 -1.94
CA CYS A 55 -26.52 -13.43 -1.90
C CYS A 55 -27.29 -12.55 -0.92
N VAL A 56 -26.61 -11.57 -0.36
CA VAL A 56 -27.18 -10.54 0.52
C VAL A 56 -26.90 -9.16 -0.06
N HIS A 57 -27.84 -8.24 0.06
CA HIS A 57 -27.71 -6.89 -0.46
C HIS A 57 -27.63 -5.85 0.65
N VAL A 58 -26.62 -4.99 0.57
CA VAL A 58 -26.50 -3.79 1.41
C VAL A 58 -26.78 -2.57 0.53
N GLN A 59 -27.84 -1.83 0.89
CA GLN A 59 -28.31 -0.69 0.10
C GLN A 59 -27.53 0.59 0.41
N TRP A 60 -27.42 1.45 -0.58
CA TRP A 60 -26.93 2.83 -0.48
C TRP A 60 -25.49 2.96 0.02
N PRO A 61 -24.51 2.14 -0.45
CA PRO A 61 -23.13 2.33 -0.09
C PRO A 61 -22.65 3.72 -0.53
N LYS A 62 -21.89 4.38 0.33
CA LYS A 62 -21.41 5.75 0.06
C LYS A 62 -20.41 5.79 -1.10
N HIS A 63 -19.54 4.79 -1.20
CA HIS A 63 -18.47 4.72 -2.19
C HIS A 63 -18.39 3.32 -2.83
N ALA A 64 -17.84 3.24 -4.04
CA ALA A 64 -17.64 1.97 -4.72
C ALA A 64 -16.50 1.15 -4.07
N ALA A 65 -15.35 1.77 -3.86
CA ALA A 65 -14.12 1.10 -3.42
C ALA A 65 -13.67 1.44 -1.99
N ARG A 66 -14.33 2.38 -1.34
CA ARG A 66 -14.02 2.85 0.03
C ARG A 66 -15.23 2.73 0.94
N GLY A 67 -15.09 3.08 2.21
CA GLY A 67 -16.19 3.04 3.16
C GLY A 67 -16.57 1.62 3.59
N VAL A 68 -15.68 0.64 3.42
CA VAL A 68 -15.88 -0.74 3.89
C VAL A 68 -14.64 -1.20 4.62
N SER A 69 -14.77 -1.48 5.90
CA SER A 69 -13.67 -1.94 6.74
C SER A 69 -14.11 -3.13 7.59
N PHE A 70 -13.32 -4.20 7.58
CA PHE A 70 -13.53 -5.38 8.39
C PHE A 70 -12.79 -5.26 9.71
N THR A 71 -13.32 -5.89 10.75
CA THR A 71 -12.59 -6.13 11.99
C THR A 71 -11.42 -7.07 11.74
N LYS A 72 -10.39 -7.00 12.59
CA LYS A 72 -9.19 -7.84 12.45
C LYS A 72 -9.51 -9.33 12.56
N ASP A 73 -10.46 -9.67 13.41
CA ASP A 73 -10.94 -11.04 13.57
C ASP A 73 -11.90 -11.50 12.44
N GLY A 74 -12.27 -10.61 11.52
CA GLY A 74 -13.15 -10.88 10.39
C GLY A 74 -14.60 -11.14 10.75
N LYS A 75 -15.02 -10.94 12.01
CA LYS A 75 -16.40 -11.23 12.45
C LYS A 75 -17.39 -10.14 12.08
N PHE A 76 -16.94 -8.90 12.02
CA PHE A 76 -17.79 -7.76 11.70
C PHE A 76 -17.22 -6.94 10.56
N VAL A 77 -18.10 -6.22 9.88
CA VAL A 77 -17.75 -5.24 8.87
C VAL A 77 -18.54 -3.96 9.08
N GLY A 78 -17.84 -2.84 9.02
CA GLY A 78 -18.43 -1.52 8.93
C GLY A 78 -18.61 -1.10 7.47
N ILE A 79 -19.79 -0.66 7.09
CA ILE A 79 -20.09 -0.17 5.75
C ILE A 79 -20.66 1.24 5.84
N ALA A 80 -19.97 2.19 5.21
CA ALA A 80 -20.45 3.58 5.08
C ALA A 80 -21.59 3.64 4.07
N THR A 81 -22.70 4.21 4.51
CA THR A 81 -23.90 4.39 3.67
C THR A 81 -24.40 5.84 3.75
N ARG A 82 -25.12 6.29 2.73
CA ARG A 82 -25.72 7.63 2.72
C ARG A 82 -27.20 7.56 2.44
N ARG A 83 -28.00 8.17 3.31
CA ARG A 83 -29.45 8.31 3.14
C ARG A 83 -29.88 9.71 3.57
N ASP A 84 -30.81 10.31 2.86
CA ASP A 84 -31.38 11.63 3.19
C ASP A 84 -30.29 12.70 3.46
N CYS A 85 -29.25 12.72 2.62
CA CYS A 85 -28.10 13.61 2.75
C CYS A 85 -27.32 13.48 4.08
N LYS A 86 -27.48 12.37 4.80
CA LYS A 86 -26.71 12.05 6.03
C LYS A 86 -25.92 10.77 5.85
N ASP A 87 -24.74 10.77 6.45
CA ASP A 87 -23.84 9.63 6.41
C ASP A 87 -24.09 8.73 7.64
N TYR A 88 -24.03 7.43 7.41
CA TYR A 88 -24.22 6.38 8.42
C TYR A 88 -23.13 5.34 8.29
N VAL A 89 -22.85 4.67 9.39
CA VAL A 89 -22.09 3.41 9.39
C VAL A 89 -23.02 2.28 9.80
N ASN A 90 -23.14 1.29 8.92
CA ASN A 90 -23.86 0.04 9.18
C ASN A 90 -22.85 -0.99 9.65
N MET A 91 -23.10 -1.60 10.79
CA MET A 91 -22.33 -2.69 11.36
C MET A 91 -23.00 -4.00 11.02
N LEU A 92 -22.33 -4.89 10.28
CA LEU A 92 -22.85 -6.18 9.90
C LEU A 92 -22.01 -7.32 10.50
N ALA A 93 -22.67 -8.41 10.85
CA ALA A 93 -22.00 -9.65 11.22
C ALA A 93 -21.61 -10.44 9.96
N CYS A 94 -20.34 -10.79 9.79
CA CYS A 94 -19.85 -11.43 8.56
C CYS A 94 -20.30 -12.90 8.39
N ASN A 95 -20.82 -13.55 9.41
CA ASN A 95 -21.35 -14.90 9.31
C ASN A 95 -22.76 -14.96 8.71
N THR A 96 -23.61 -13.98 9.02
CA THR A 96 -25.01 -13.90 8.55
C THR A 96 -25.25 -12.76 7.58
N TRP A 97 -24.35 -11.78 7.56
CA TRP A 97 -24.49 -10.51 6.83
C TRP A 97 -25.70 -9.67 7.24
N GLU A 98 -26.19 -9.93 8.45
CA GLU A 98 -27.28 -9.15 9.06
C GLU A 98 -26.73 -7.85 9.67
N VAL A 99 -27.53 -6.79 9.59
CA VAL A 99 -27.21 -5.51 10.21
C VAL A 99 -27.41 -5.60 11.70
N MET A 100 -26.33 -5.52 12.46
CA MET A 100 -26.32 -5.53 13.93
C MET A 100 -26.61 -4.16 14.51
N GLY A 101 -26.27 -3.11 13.80
CA GLY A 101 -26.50 -1.73 14.22
C GLY A 101 -26.24 -0.73 13.11
N THR A 102 -26.85 0.44 13.24
CA THR A 102 -26.64 1.57 12.32
C THR A 102 -26.58 2.85 13.16
N PHE A 103 -25.59 3.67 12.92
CA PHE A 103 -25.48 4.97 13.58
C PHE A 103 -25.10 6.07 12.58
N ALA A 104 -25.62 7.26 12.83
CA ALA A 104 -25.28 8.44 12.06
C ALA A 104 -23.89 8.96 12.46
N VAL A 105 -23.12 9.44 11.51
CA VAL A 105 -21.82 10.06 11.73
C VAL A 105 -21.89 11.57 11.46
N ASP A 106 -21.12 12.34 12.23
CA ASP A 106 -21.07 13.79 12.15
C ASP A 106 -20.07 14.26 11.07
N THR A 107 -20.29 13.80 9.84
CA THR A 107 -19.55 14.21 8.66
C THR A 107 -20.42 15.01 7.72
N VAL A 108 -19.82 15.94 6.97
CA VAL A 108 -20.50 16.62 5.86
C VAL A 108 -20.56 15.69 4.65
N ASP A 109 -19.44 15.04 4.36
CA ASP A 109 -19.29 14.13 3.24
C ASP A 109 -18.24 13.06 3.57
N LEU A 110 -18.65 11.96 4.19
CA LEU A 110 -17.77 10.89 4.66
C LEU A 110 -16.86 10.40 3.54
N ALA A 111 -15.55 10.44 3.78
CA ALA A 111 -14.54 9.98 2.81
C ALA A 111 -14.25 8.48 2.93
N ASP A 112 -14.03 7.99 4.15
CA ASP A 112 -13.73 6.56 4.39
C ASP A 112 -13.83 6.23 5.87
N ILE A 113 -13.72 4.93 6.20
CA ILE A 113 -13.73 4.38 7.56
C ILE A 113 -12.65 3.32 7.72
N VAL A 114 -12.12 3.18 8.93
CA VAL A 114 -11.16 2.10 9.26
C VAL A 114 -11.32 1.63 10.70
N TRP A 115 -11.40 0.32 10.90
CA TRP A 115 -11.38 -0.30 12.21
C TRP A 115 -10.01 -0.21 12.86
N SER A 116 -9.99 -0.01 14.17
CA SER A 116 -8.76 -0.19 14.96
C SER A 116 -8.37 -1.69 15.00
N PRO A 117 -7.07 -2.01 15.07
CA PRO A 117 -6.63 -3.42 15.09
C PRO A 117 -7.06 -4.23 16.31
N ASN A 118 -7.53 -3.57 17.37
CA ASN A 118 -8.08 -4.20 18.57
C ASN A 118 -9.62 -4.32 18.53
N ASP A 119 -10.23 -3.97 17.39
CA ASP A 119 -11.66 -4.03 17.13
C ASP A 119 -12.55 -3.21 18.13
N SER A 120 -11.94 -2.26 18.85
CA SER A 120 -12.63 -1.47 19.88
C SER A 120 -13.20 -0.14 19.37
N THR A 121 -12.67 0.37 18.26
CA THR A 121 -13.06 1.67 17.70
C THR A 121 -13.05 1.69 16.18
N VAL A 122 -13.82 2.61 15.62
CA VAL A 122 -13.84 2.92 14.18
C VAL A 122 -13.42 4.37 13.99
N ALA A 123 -12.36 4.59 13.22
CA ALA A 123 -12.00 5.92 12.75
C ALA A 123 -12.76 6.23 11.47
N VAL A 124 -13.35 7.40 11.43
CA VAL A 124 -14.13 7.92 10.31
C VAL A 124 -13.57 9.32 9.98
N TRP A 125 -13.41 9.65 8.71
CA TRP A 125 -12.97 11.00 8.34
C TRP A 125 -13.79 11.60 7.22
N ASP A 126 -13.81 12.91 7.20
CA ASP A 126 -14.58 13.70 6.27
C ASP A 126 -13.85 13.87 4.91
N SER A 127 -14.56 14.38 3.93
CA SER A 127 -14.02 14.75 2.63
C SER A 127 -12.89 15.78 2.77
N PRO A 128 -12.06 15.96 1.74
CA PRO A 128 -10.97 16.92 1.78
C PRO A 128 -11.36 18.37 2.10
N LEU A 129 -12.64 18.70 2.03
CA LEU A 129 -13.14 20.06 2.30
C LEU A 129 -13.13 20.43 3.79
N GLU A 130 -13.11 19.41 4.68
CA GLU A 130 -13.03 19.62 6.11
C GLU A 130 -11.95 18.74 6.74
N TYR A 131 -11.14 19.34 7.62
CA TYR A 131 -10.22 18.55 8.43
C TYR A 131 -10.97 17.99 9.63
N LYS A 132 -11.51 16.80 9.50
CA LYS A 132 -12.27 16.14 10.55
C LYS A 132 -11.98 14.65 10.59
N VAL A 133 -11.48 14.16 11.72
CA VAL A 133 -11.35 12.74 12.04
C VAL A 133 -12.18 12.47 13.28
N LEU A 134 -13.08 11.50 13.18
CA LEU A 134 -14.01 11.12 14.22
C LEU A 134 -13.73 9.70 14.68
N ILE A 135 -13.72 9.47 15.96
CA ILE A 135 -13.53 8.14 16.55
C ILE A 135 -14.85 7.73 17.19
N TYR A 136 -15.37 6.61 16.72
CA TYR A 136 -16.59 6.01 17.24
C TYR A 136 -16.31 4.69 17.93
N SER A 137 -17.09 4.40 18.98
CA SER A 137 -17.22 3.04 19.48
C SER A 137 -18.14 2.22 18.55
N PRO A 138 -18.08 0.88 18.57
CA PRO A 138 -18.92 0.04 17.72
C PRO A 138 -20.43 0.22 17.92
N ASP A 139 -20.84 0.72 19.07
CA ASP A 139 -22.24 1.05 19.40
C ASP A 139 -22.68 2.44 18.89
N GLY A 140 -21.79 3.17 18.20
CA GLY A 140 -22.11 4.46 17.57
C GLY A 140 -21.93 5.68 18.44
N ARG A 141 -21.32 5.57 19.63
CA ARG A 141 -20.95 6.76 20.44
C ARG A 141 -19.71 7.42 19.87
N CYS A 142 -19.76 8.71 19.60
CA CYS A 142 -18.60 9.51 19.25
C CYS A 142 -17.71 9.68 20.48
N LEU A 143 -16.52 9.06 20.45
CA LEU A 143 -15.55 9.13 21.54
C LEU A 143 -14.67 10.36 21.45
N PHE A 144 -14.30 10.76 20.23
CA PHE A 144 -13.41 11.89 20.01
C PHE A 144 -13.60 12.51 18.63
N LYS A 145 -13.34 13.83 18.54
CA LYS A 145 -13.26 14.60 17.30
C LYS A 145 -11.89 15.24 17.22
N TYR A 146 -11.14 14.97 16.18
CA TYR A 146 -9.84 15.54 15.93
C TYR A 146 -9.87 16.47 14.72
N GLN A 147 -9.30 17.65 14.89
CA GLN A 147 -9.12 18.67 13.87
C GLN A 147 -7.79 19.36 14.11
N ALA A 148 -6.90 19.39 13.11
CA ALA A 148 -5.60 20.03 13.25
C ALA A 148 -5.63 21.50 12.86
N TYR A 149 -6.46 21.86 11.90
CA TYR A 149 -6.62 23.22 11.40
C TYR A 149 -7.98 23.40 10.71
N GLU A 150 -8.31 24.65 10.38
CA GLU A 150 -9.53 25.05 9.68
C GLU A 150 -9.21 25.79 8.37
N ASN A 151 -10.22 25.95 7.52
CA ASN A 151 -10.17 26.76 6.29
C ASN A 151 -9.12 26.36 5.28
N ALA A 152 -8.75 25.07 5.23
CA ALA A 152 -7.85 24.49 4.25
C ALA A 152 -8.26 23.03 3.94
N LEU A 153 -7.69 22.44 2.88
CA LEU A 153 -7.94 21.05 2.55
C LEU A 153 -7.49 20.12 3.68
N GLY A 154 -8.36 19.20 4.08
CA GLY A 154 -8.25 18.41 5.29
C GLY A 154 -7.48 17.10 5.15
N VAL A 155 -8.14 16.00 5.56
CA VAL A 155 -7.55 14.67 5.64
C VAL A 155 -7.57 13.98 4.29
N LYS A 156 -6.48 13.27 3.96
CA LYS A 156 -6.35 12.52 2.72
C LYS A 156 -6.24 11.02 2.95
N THR A 157 -5.44 10.62 3.93
CA THR A 157 -5.21 9.20 4.27
C THR A 157 -5.21 9.01 5.77
N VAL A 158 -5.72 7.87 6.23
CA VAL A 158 -5.71 7.47 7.63
C VAL A 158 -5.33 6.00 7.71
N ALA A 159 -4.45 5.64 8.62
CA ALA A 159 -4.10 4.24 8.88
C ALA A 159 -3.71 4.00 10.34
N TRP A 160 -4.19 2.90 10.92
CA TRP A 160 -3.80 2.45 12.23
C TRP A 160 -2.43 1.76 12.21
N SER A 161 -1.64 1.97 13.26
CA SER A 161 -0.49 1.10 13.53
C SER A 161 -0.97 -0.32 13.85
N PRO A 162 -0.22 -1.38 13.50
CA PRO A 162 -0.65 -2.76 13.72
C PRO A 162 -0.95 -3.11 15.19
N CYS A 163 -0.29 -2.43 16.13
CA CYS A 163 -0.52 -2.57 17.56
C CYS A 163 -1.74 -1.76 18.07
N GLY A 164 -2.34 -0.90 17.23
CA GLY A 164 -3.46 -0.03 17.61
C GLY A 164 -3.10 1.15 18.51
N GLN A 165 -1.81 1.37 18.83
CA GLN A 165 -1.39 2.47 19.72
C GLN A 165 -1.41 3.84 19.04
N PHE A 166 -1.23 3.86 17.71
CA PHE A 166 -1.17 5.10 16.94
C PHE A 166 -2.14 5.08 15.77
N LEU A 167 -2.76 6.22 15.53
CA LEU A 167 -3.50 6.52 14.32
C LEU A 167 -2.71 7.52 13.49
N GLY A 168 -2.21 7.11 12.34
CA GLY A 168 -1.56 8.00 11.38
C GLY A 168 -2.60 8.73 10.54
N VAL A 169 -2.50 10.06 10.51
CA VAL A 169 -3.37 10.94 9.72
C VAL A 169 -2.52 11.75 8.76
N GLY A 170 -2.64 11.45 7.48
CA GLY A 170 -1.98 12.17 6.39
C GLY A 170 -2.93 13.18 5.76
N SER A 171 -2.48 14.42 5.61
CA SER A 171 -3.31 15.53 5.19
C SER A 171 -2.76 16.29 3.97
N TYR A 172 -3.57 17.16 3.45
CA TYR A 172 -3.21 17.98 2.28
C TYR A 172 -2.16 19.05 2.57
N ASP A 173 -1.90 19.39 3.85
CA ASP A 173 -0.82 20.26 4.30
C ASP A 173 0.58 19.62 4.22
N GLN A 174 0.68 18.39 3.67
CA GLN A 174 1.93 17.64 3.50
C GLN A 174 2.54 17.16 4.83
N VAL A 175 1.76 17.11 5.87
CA VAL A 175 2.16 16.62 7.20
C VAL A 175 1.43 15.33 7.53
N VAL A 176 2.15 14.40 8.13
CA VAL A 176 1.55 13.23 8.78
C VAL A 176 1.59 13.43 10.28
N ARG A 177 0.45 13.22 10.92
CA ARG A 177 0.30 13.30 12.38
C ARG A 177 0.03 11.94 12.95
N ALA A 178 0.86 11.50 13.88
CA ALA A 178 0.63 10.26 14.63
C ALA A 178 -0.13 10.60 15.93
N LEU A 179 -1.39 10.18 15.99
CA LEU A 179 -2.24 10.39 17.16
C LEU A 179 -2.14 9.20 18.12
N ASN A 180 -2.03 9.48 19.43
CA ASN A 180 -2.09 8.45 20.46
C ASN A 180 -3.54 7.97 20.67
N HIS A 181 -3.75 6.67 20.74
CA HIS A 181 -5.09 6.06 20.85
C HIS A 181 -5.84 6.32 22.17
N LEU A 182 -5.15 6.74 23.22
CA LEU A 182 -5.77 7.05 24.50
C LEU A 182 -6.15 8.53 24.61
N THR A 183 -5.24 9.40 24.20
CA THR A 183 -5.41 10.86 24.37
C THR A 183 -5.92 11.54 23.11
N TRP A 184 -5.81 10.89 21.97
CA TRP A 184 -6.11 11.39 20.62
C TRP A 184 -5.35 12.66 20.25
N LYS A 185 -4.27 12.95 21.00
CA LYS A 185 -3.37 14.06 20.71
C LYS A 185 -2.23 13.60 19.81
N PRO A 186 -1.72 14.48 18.94
CA PRO A 186 -0.55 14.18 18.14
C PRO A 186 0.69 13.97 19.05
N VAL A 187 1.35 12.84 18.87
CA VAL A 187 2.63 12.51 19.52
C VAL A 187 3.79 13.01 18.67
N ALA A 188 3.62 12.93 17.35
CA ALA A 188 4.61 13.38 16.38
C ALA A 188 3.93 13.98 15.14
N GLU A 189 4.64 14.91 14.52
CA GLU A 189 4.32 15.49 13.23
C GLU A 189 5.50 15.29 12.27
N PHE A 190 5.26 14.60 11.17
CA PHE A 190 6.26 14.30 10.15
C PHE A 190 6.04 15.19 8.93
N VAL A 191 6.92 16.18 8.79
CA VAL A 191 6.83 17.19 7.73
C VAL A 191 7.67 16.77 6.53
N HIS A 192 7.11 16.81 5.32
CA HIS A 192 7.79 16.46 4.09
C HIS A 192 8.43 17.71 3.48
N VAL A 193 9.69 17.94 3.78
CA VAL A 193 10.43 19.11 3.32
C VAL A 193 11.15 18.83 2.01
N ASN A 194 11.19 19.80 1.10
CA ASN A 194 11.92 19.66 -0.18
C ASN A 194 13.45 19.73 -0.04
N SER A 195 13.95 20.18 1.11
CA SER A 195 15.39 20.24 1.40
C SER A 195 15.66 19.51 2.70
N VAL A 196 16.25 18.34 2.61
CA VAL A 196 16.67 17.54 3.77
C VAL A 196 18.09 17.94 4.13
N ARG A 197 18.26 18.53 5.31
CA ARG A 197 19.55 18.98 5.83
C ARG A 197 19.99 18.00 6.93
N GLY A 198 21.18 17.42 6.80
CA GLY A 198 21.75 16.58 7.87
C GLY A 198 22.14 17.39 9.09
N PRO A 199 22.53 16.77 10.22
CA PRO A 199 22.76 15.35 10.41
C PRO A 199 21.63 14.70 11.23
N GLY A 200 20.94 13.78 10.65
CA GLY A 200 20.11 12.80 11.34
C GLY A 200 20.63 11.40 11.01
N ASN A 201 20.07 10.37 11.61
CA ASN A 201 20.40 8.97 11.30
C ASN A 201 19.78 8.51 9.97
N ALA A 202 19.18 9.42 9.20
CA ALA A 202 18.52 9.10 7.95
C ALA A 202 19.51 8.71 6.85
N VAL A 203 19.19 7.66 6.11
CA VAL A 203 19.96 7.24 4.94
C VAL A 203 19.17 7.57 3.68
N VAL A 204 19.79 8.25 2.72
CA VAL A 204 19.19 8.56 1.43
C VAL A 204 19.66 7.58 0.37
N PHE A 205 18.72 6.82 -0.17
CA PHE A 205 18.94 5.88 -1.28
C PHE A 205 18.42 6.51 -2.56
N LYS A 206 19.32 6.85 -3.47
CA LYS A 206 18.97 7.41 -4.78
C LYS A 206 19.16 6.37 -5.86
N GLU A 207 18.14 6.15 -6.66
CA GLU A 207 18.22 5.33 -7.86
C GLU A 207 19.17 5.95 -8.89
N ILE A 208 20.09 5.13 -9.37
CA ILE A 208 21.02 5.48 -10.44
C ILE A 208 21.04 4.38 -11.50
N GLU A 209 21.34 4.78 -12.74
CA GLU A 209 21.62 3.89 -13.86
C GLU A 209 23.10 3.97 -14.16
N GLU A 210 23.75 2.83 -14.21
CA GLU A 210 25.15 2.71 -14.59
C GLU A 210 25.28 1.79 -15.80
N PRO A 211 26.15 2.12 -16.78
CA PRO A 211 26.49 1.18 -17.84
C PRO A 211 27.11 -0.06 -17.22
N TRP A 212 26.55 -1.23 -17.52
CA TRP A 212 27.16 -2.48 -17.06
C TRP A 212 28.25 -2.86 -18.04
N HIS A 213 29.50 -2.63 -17.67
CA HIS A 213 30.64 -3.21 -18.32
C HIS A 213 30.84 -4.61 -17.72
N LEU A 214 30.72 -5.65 -18.54
CA LEU A 214 31.25 -6.96 -18.20
C LEU A 214 32.77 -6.78 -17.98
N ASP A 215 33.17 -6.76 -16.72
CA ASP A 215 34.59 -6.86 -16.39
C ASP A 215 35.04 -8.26 -16.79
N MET A 216 35.60 -8.36 -18.01
CA MET A 216 36.17 -9.61 -18.54
C MET A 216 37.30 -10.12 -17.65
N ALA A 217 37.79 -9.29 -16.70
CA ALA A 217 38.83 -9.69 -15.75
C ALA A 217 38.33 -10.70 -14.70
N SER A 218 37.05 -10.75 -14.38
CA SER A 218 36.52 -11.74 -13.41
C SER A 218 36.26 -13.13 -14.04
N LEU A 219 36.26 -13.24 -15.37
CA LEU A 219 36.13 -14.51 -16.09
C LEU A 219 37.44 -15.30 -16.21
N TYR A 220 38.58 -14.67 -15.93
CA TYR A 220 39.89 -15.33 -16.06
C TYR A 220 40.44 -15.94 -14.76
N LEU A 221 39.73 -15.90 -13.64
CA LEU A 221 40.21 -16.44 -12.36
C LEU A 221 39.67 -17.83 -12.02
N ASN A 222 38.95 -18.52 -12.90
CA ASN A 222 38.63 -19.93 -12.75
C ASN A 222 39.41 -20.76 -13.80
N GLU A 223 40.73 -20.71 -13.73
CA GLU A 223 41.57 -21.74 -14.37
C GLU A 223 41.58 -23.00 -13.47
N ASN A 224 40.54 -23.85 -13.63
CA ASN A 224 40.67 -25.29 -13.52
C ASN A 224 39.39 -25.97 -14.05
N GLY A 225 39.47 -26.37 -15.31
CA GLY A 225 38.82 -27.56 -15.83
C GLY A 225 37.31 -27.54 -16.04
N ALA A 226 36.87 -27.06 -17.18
CA ALA A 226 35.96 -27.79 -18.09
C ALA A 226 35.60 -26.88 -19.26
N ASN A 227 36.22 -27.14 -20.40
CA ASN A 227 35.74 -26.67 -21.70
C ASN A 227 34.42 -27.40 -22.03
N GLU A 228 33.31 -26.67 -21.92
CA GLU A 228 32.12 -26.97 -22.73
C GLU A 228 31.68 -25.70 -23.44
N MET A 229 32.02 -25.69 -24.72
CA MET A 229 31.51 -24.72 -25.68
C MET A 229 30.01 -24.84 -25.79
N LEU A 230 29.28 -23.82 -25.31
CA LEU A 230 27.95 -23.54 -25.84
C LEU A 230 28.12 -22.70 -27.12
N ARG A 231 28.24 -23.38 -28.24
CA ARG A 231 27.91 -22.84 -29.56
C ARG A 231 26.40 -22.78 -29.67
N GLY A 232 25.85 -21.60 -29.81
CA GLY A 232 24.43 -21.41 -30.08
C GLY A 232 24.06 -19.99 -30.36
N GLY A 233 24.02 -19.61 -31.63
CA GLY A 233 23.20 -18.49 -32.12
C GLY A 233 23.88 -17.12 -32.21
N GLU A 234 24.48 -16.87 -33.35
CA GLU A 234 24.72 -15.53 -33.87
C GLU A 234 23.38 -14.79 -33.99
N SER A 235 23.20 -13.73 -33.23
CA SER A 235 22.34 -12.63 -33.62
C SER A 235 23.10 -11.34 -33.33
N ASP A 236 23.61 -10.76 -34.39
CA ASP A 236 24.25 -9.48 -34.45
C ASP A 236 23.34 -8.37 -33.98
N SER A 237 23.67 -7.76 -32.84
CA SER A 237 23.56 -6.32 -32.65
C SER A 237 24.53 -5.86 -31.54
N PRO A 238 25.63 -5.19 -31.89
CA PRO A 238 26.68 -4.82 -30.95
C PRO A 238 26.42 -3.47 -30.28
N ASN A 239 25.21 -3.17 -29.78
CA ASN A 239 24.95 -1.87 -29.12
C ASN A 239 23.80 -1.85 -28.11
N GLU A 240 23.45 -2.95 -27.48
CA GLU A 240 22.66 -2.87 -26.25
C GLU A 240 23.63 -2.71 -25.07
N SER A 241 23.91 -1.46 -24.70
CA SER A 241 24.53 -1.14 -23.42
C SER A 241 23.59 -1.66 -22.31
N HIS A 242 23.94 -2.76 -21.68
CA HIS A 242 23.19 -3.27 -20.53
C HIS A 242 23.30 -2.24 -19.43
N ILE A 243 22.18 -1.58 -19.13
CA ILE A 243 22.08 -0.59 -18.06
C ILE A 243 21.70 -1.35 -16.80
N ARG A 244 22.53 -1.24 -15.75
CA ARG A 244 22.22 -1.75 -14.42
C ARG A 244 21.61 -0.64 -13.58
N VAL A 245 20.45 -0.90 -13.00
CA VAL A 245 19.80 0.00 -12.04
C VAL A 245 20.17 -0.44 -10.63
N ARG A 246 20.58 0.51 -9.80
CA ARG A 246 20.89 0.26 -8.39
C ARG A 246 20.62 1.49 -7.53
N TYR A 247 20.62 1.32 -6.21
CA TYR A 247 20.66 2.42 -5.27
C TYR A 247 22.08 2.85 -4.95
N LYS A 248 22.27 4.16 -4.87
CA LYS A 248 23.46 4.81 -4.34
C LYS A 248 23.06 5.58 -3.09
N VAL A 249 23.83 5.40 -2.01
CA VAL A 249 23.68 6.24 -0.81
C VAL A 249 24.25 7.62 -1.12
N VAL A 250 23.49 8.65 -0.79
CA VAL A 250 23.82 10.05 -1.07
C VAL A 250 23.88 10.82 0.24
N ASP A 251 24.91 11.67 0.35
CA ASP A 251 25.15 12.51 1.54
C ASP A 251 24.23 13.74 1.56
N PHE A 252 24.07 14.32 2.74
CA PHE A 252 23.36 15.57 2.95
C PHE A 252 24.26 16.81 2.71
N PRO A 253 23.69 17.98 2.36
CA PRO A 253 22.27 18.30 2.16
C PRO A 253 21.76 17.81 0.81
N MET A 254 20.46 17.49 0.76
CA MET A 254 19.83 16.98 -0.44
C MET A 254 18.52 17.71 -0.76
N ILE A 255 18.26 17.90 -2.05
CA ILE A 255 17.00 18.46 -2.55
C ILE A 255 16.14 17.33 -3.11
N VAL A 256 14.92 17.20 -2.57
CA VAL A 256 13.90 16.27 -3.06
C VAL A 256 13.12 16.97 -4.18
N PRO A 257 12.95 16.35 -5.36
CA PRO A 257 12.16 16.94 -6.43
C PRO A 257 10.72 17.23 -5.99
N PHE A 258 10.29 18.47 -6.19
CA PHE A 258 8.97 18.95 -5.80
C PHE A 258 8.17 19.40 -7.00
N GLN A 259 6.92 18.92 -7.12
CA GLN A 259 6.00 19.30 -8.18
C GLN A 259 4.81 20.06 -7.58
N LYS A 260 4.56 21.25 -8.09
CA LYS A 260 3.34 22.00 -7.75
C LYS A 260 2.15 21.37 -8.48
N PRO A 261 1.02 21.19 -7.80
CA PRO A 261 -0.19 20.69 -8.47
C PRO A 261 -0.65 21.71 -9.52
N PRO A 262 -1.15 21.24 -10.69
CA PRO A 262 -1.74 22.12 -11.69
C PRO A 262 -2.97 22.83 -11.10
N PRO A 263 -3.06 24.18 -11.16
CA PRO A 263 -4.15 24.93 -10.55
C PRO A 263 -5.53 24.64 -11.16
N ASP A 264 -5.55 24.23 -12.44
CA ASP A 264 -6.77 24.05 -13.22
C ASP A 264 -7.37 22.64 -13.14
N LYS A 265 -6.74 21.71 -12.40
CA LYS A 265 -7.26 20.34 -12.27
C LYS A 265 -8.10 20.21 -11.00
N PRO A 266 -9.35 19.71 -11.11
CA PRO A 266 -10.11 19.30 -9.93
C PRO A 266 -9.35 18.16 -9.23
N ASN A 267 -9.42 18.10 -7.90
CA ASN A 267 -8.72 17.13 -7.06
C ASN A 267 -7.18 17.15 -7.27
N PRO A 268 -6.50 18.20 -6.85
CA PRO A 268 -5.06 18.31 -7.05
C PRO A 268 -4.32 17.15 -6.38
N LYS A 269 -3.35 16.56 -7.09
CA LYS A 269 -2.42 15.57 -6.51
C LYS A 269 -1.46 16.29 -5.58
N GLN A 270 -1.88 16.51 -4.35
CA GLN A 270 -1.18 17.24 -3.31
C GLN A 270 -1.35 16.53 -1.97
N GLY A 271 -0.38 16.72 -1.06
CA GLY A 271 -0.42 16.16 0.28
C GLY A 271 -0.09 14.68 0.35
N ILE A 272 -0.39 14.05 1.47
CA ILE A 272 0.01 12.68 1.76
C ILE A 272 -0.91 11.68 1.07
N GLY A 273 -0.48 11.17 -0.07
CA GLY A 273 -1.25 10.22 -0.88
C GLY A 273 -1.11 8.76 -0.46
N MET A 274 -0.05 8.41 0.28
CA MET A 274 0.17 7.06 0.78
C MET A 274 0.68 7.13 2.22
N LEU A 275 0.13 6.27 3.07
CA LEU A 275 0.51 6.08 4.46
C LEU A 275 0.32 4.62 4.81
N ALA A 276 1.40 3.95 5.25
CA ALA A 276 1.37 2.54 5.61
C ALA A 276 2.37 2.22 6.72
N TRP A 277 1.97 1.38 7.65
CA TRP A 277 2.79 0.93 8.77
C TRP A 277 3.46 -0.40 8.44
N SER A 278 4.72 -0.58 8.89
CA SER A 278 5.37 -1.89 8.90
C SER A 278 4.66 -2.85 9.85
N ALA A 279 4.80 -4.15 9.64
CA ALA A 279 4.10 -5.18 10.43
C ALA A 279 4.42 -5.11 11.93
N ASP A 280 5.66 -4.75 12.29
CA ASP A 280 6.12 -4.54 13.66
C ASP A 280 5.69 -3.19 14.27
N GLY A 281 5.09 -2.30 13.46
CA GLY A 281 4.67 -0.95 13.87
C GLY A 281 5.82 0.03 14.12
N ARG A 282 7.06 -0.36 13.86
CA ARG A 282 8.25 0.48 14.07
C ARG A 282 8.42 1.53 12.99
N TYR A 283 8.14 1.18 11.74
CA TYR A 283 8.33 2.07 10.61
C TYR A 283 7.00 2.53 10.02
N LEU A 284 6.96 3.81 9.67
CA LEU A 284 5.86 4.42 8.95
C LEU A 284 6.34 4.86 7.57
N LEU A 285 5.74 4.28 6.54
CA LEU A 285 5.92 4.71 5.15
C LEU A 285 4.97 5.84 4.83
N THR A 286 5.48 6.88 4.18
CA THR A 286 4.66 7.97 3.65
C THR A 286 5.14 8.40 2.27
N LYS A 287 4.18 8.85 1.44
CA LYS A 287 4.44 9.46 0.13
C LYS A 287 3.66 10.76 0.04
N ASN A 288 4.37 11.82 -0.25
CA ASN A 288 3.77 13.11 -0.59
C ASN A 288 3.54 13.19 -2.10
N ASP A 289 2.32 13.46 -2.54
CA ASP A 289 1.99 13.54 -3.97
C ASP A 289 2.63 14.75 -4.68
N ASN A 290 3.09 15.74 -3.91
CA ASN A 290 3.96 16.81 -4.42
C ASN A 290 5.41 16.34 -4.66
N MET A 291 5.80 15.17 -4.14
CA MET A 291 7.11 14.55 -4.29
C MET A 291 6.94 13.11 -4.81
N PRO A 292 6.42 12.94 -6.04
CA PRO A 292 5.92 11.64 -6.51
C PRO A 292 7.00 10.57 -6.67
N THR A 293 8.27 10.96 -6.74
CA THR A 293 9.43 10.07 -6.86
C THR A 293 10.06 9.72 -5.52
N ALA A 294 9.57 10.29 -4.41
CA ALA A 294 10.15 10.12 -3.08
C ALA A 294 9.24 9.31 -2.16
N LEU A 295 9.84 8.34 -1.45
CA LEU A 295 9.23 7.65 -0.32
C LEU A 295 9.99 7.94 0.95
N TRP A 296 9.25 8.26 2.00
CA TRP A 296 9.76 8.61 3.31
C TRP A 296 9.48 7.48 4.28
N ILE A 297 10.50 7.03 5.00
CA ILE A 297 10.40 5.98 6.00
C ILE A 297 10.80 6.58 7.35
N TRP A 298 9.86 6.65 8.27
CA TRP A 298 10.01 7.24 9.59
C TRP A 298 10.16 6.14 10.64
N ASP A 299 11.16 6.25 11.52
CA ASP A 299 11.30 5.39 12.72
C ASP A 299 10.47 5.98 13.85
N ILE A 300 9.38 5.32 14.19
CA ILE A 300 8.43 5.77 15.22
C ILE A 300 9.01 5.66 16.63
N SER A 301 9.95 4.74 16.84
CA SER A 301 10.61 4.62 18.15
C SER A 301 11.50 5.81 18.48
N ARG A 302 12.03 6.48 17.45
CA ARG A 302 12.91 7.65 17.55
C ARG A 302 12.22 8.96 17.16
N LEU A 303 11.04 8.88 16.55
CA LEU A 303 10.28 10.00 15.98
C LEU A 303 11.08 10.81 14.95
N GLU A 304 11.92 10.13 14.17
CA GLU A 304 12.80 10.75 13.16
C GLU A 304 12.75 10.01 11.82
N LEU A 305 13.28 10.64 10.78
CA LEU A 305 13.42 10.03 9.47
C LEU A 305 14.49 8.93 9.54
N ALA A 306 14.12 7.69 9.15
CA ALA A 306 15.04 6.57 9.05
C ALA A 306 15.65 6.46 7.65
N ALA A 307 14.83 6.57 6.61
CA ALA A 307 15.31 6.50 5.23
C ALA A 307 14.46 7.35 4.28
N LEU A 308 15.12 7.79 3.20
CA LEU A 308 14.48 8.43 2.06
C LEU A 308 14.87 7.67 0.79
N LEU A 309 13.89 7.14 0.08
CA LEU A 309 14.09 6.47 -1.20
C LEU A 309 13.72 7.42 -2.32
N LEU A 310 14.65 7.68 -3.24
CA LEU A 310 14.47 8.56 -4.38
C LEU A 310 14.56 7.77 -5.67
N GLN A 311 13.44 7.67 -6.34
CA GLN A 311 13.28 7.00 -7.62
C GLN A 311 13.48 8.00 -8.77
N LYS A 312 13.81 7.50 -9.96
CA LYS A 312 13.80 8.28 -11.20
C LYS A 312 12.37 8.55 -11.65
N GLU A 313 11.53 7.54 -11.56
CA GLU A 313 10.14 7.57 -11.96
C GLU A 313 9.19 7.69 -10.78
N THR A 314 7.95 8.08 -11.06
CA THR A 314 6.89 8.17 -10.05
C THR A 314 6.63 6.82 -9.39
N VAL A 315 6.70 6.77 -8.08
CA VAL A 315 6.31 5.57 -7.30
C VAL A 315 4.81 5.32 -7.48
N ARG A 316 4.46 4.16 -8.02
CA ARG A 316 3.07 3.74 -8.25
C ARG A 316 2.48 3.04 -7.05
N MET A 317 3.19 2.05 -6.55
CA MET A 317 2.77 1.27 -5.40
C MET A 317 3.94 0.97 -4.49
N ALA A 318 3.68 0.93 -3.19
CA ALA A 318 4.60 0.42 -2.19
C ALA A 318 3.82 -0.33 -1.12
N ALA A 319 4.33 -1.46 -0.67
CA ALA A 319 3.69 -2.29 0.34
C ALA A 319 4.71 -2.92 1.27
N TRP A 320 4.39 -2.90 2.56
CA TRP A 320 5.14 -3.61 3.57
C TRP A 320 4.88 -5.12 3.50
N ASP A 321 5.92 -5.88 3.73
CA ASP A 321 5.82 -7.29 4.07
C ASP A 321 4.98 -7.45 5.35
N PRO A 322 4.01 -8.39 5.37
CA PRO A 322 3.13 -8.57 6.54
C PRO A 322 3.82 -9.19 7.76
N VAL A 323 5.05 -9.71 7.63
CA VAL A 323 5.78 -10.40 8.70
C VAL A 323 7.04 -9.65 9.10
N TYR A 324 7.84 -9.21 8.12
CA TYR A 324 9.15 -8.58 8.34
C TYR A 324 9.13 -7.08 7.99
N PRO A 325 10.05 -6.28 8.55
CA PRO A 325 10.19 -4.87 8.18
C PRO A 325 10.86 -4.71 6.80
N ARG A 326 10.29 -5.31 5.78
CA ARG A 326 10.69 -5.22 4.38
C ARG A 326 9.64 -4.44 3.59
N LEU A 327 10.07 -3.49 2.81
CA LEU A 327 9.22 -2.69 1.94
C LEU A 327 9.53 -3.06 0.49
N ALA A 328 8.51 -3.40 -0.27
CA ALA A 328 8.59 -3.53 -1.72
C ALA A 328 7.91 -2.35 -2.39
N LEU A 329 8.47 -1.85 -3.49
CA LEU A 329 7.87 -0.75 -4.26
C LEU A 329 8.12 -0.91 -5.76
N CYS A 330 7.25 -0.31 -6.57
CA CYS A 330 7.35 -0.28 -8.02
C CYS A 330 7.04 1.11 -8.58
N THR A 331 7.61 1.38 -9.76
CA THR A 331 7.46 2.66 -10.46
C THR A 331 6.73 2.54 -11.80
N GLY A 332 6.44 1.32 -12.24
CA GLY A 332 5.90 1.05 -13.58
C GLY A 332 6.99 0.73 -14.60
N SER A 333 8.20 0.46 -14.13
CA SER A 333 9.32 -0.06 -14.90
C SER A 333 9.40 -1.60 -14.76
N SER A 334 10.39 -2.21 -15.40
CA SER A 334 10.71 -3.63 -15.22
C SER A 334 11.44 -3.95 -13.92
N HIS A 335 11.51 -3.01 -12.98
CA HIS A 335 12.26 -3.15 -11.74
C HIS A 335 11.34 -3.25 -10.53
N LEU A 336 11.72 -4.14 -9.61
CA LEU A 336 11.22 -4.23 -8.25
C LEU A 336 12.29 -3.66 -7.31
N TYR A 337 11.90 -2.72 -6.47
CA TYR A 337 12.78 -2.13 -5.48
C TYR A 337 12.39 -2.61 -4.10
N MET A 338 13.38 -2.87 -3.28
CA MET A 338 13.17 -3.32 -1.90
C MET A 338 14.02 -2.51 -0.94
N TRP A 339 13.45 -2.26 0.24
CA TRP A 339 14.14 -1.63 1.37
C TRP A 339 13.96 -2.47 2.63
N THR A 340 15.02 -2.54 3.40
CA THR A 340 15.05 -3.09 4.76
C THR A 340 15.86 -2.14 5.65
N PRO A 341 15.83 -2.27 6.99
CA PRO A 341 16.69 -1.50 7.87
C PRO A 341 18.19 -1.68 7.58
N ALA A 342 18.60 -2.79 6.95
CA ALA A 342 19.98 -3.06 6.57
C ALA A 342 20.39 -2.37 5.25
N GLY A 343 19.44 -1.99 4.41
CA GLY A 343 19.74 -1.33 3.13
C GLY A 343 18.63 -1.41 2.11
N ALA A 344 18.92 -0.94 0.89
CA ALA A 344 17.98 -0.98 -0.22
C ALA A 344 18.61 -1.61 -1.47
N CYS A 345 17.82 -2.37 -2.22
CA CYS A 345 18.24 -3.02 -3.45
C CYS A 345 17.22 -2.84 -4.58
N CYS A 346 17.66 -3.11 -5.79
CA CYS A 346 16.86 -3.09 -7.00
C CYS A 346 17.05 -4.41 -7.73
N VAL A 347 15.96 -5.03 -8.15
CA VAL A 347 15.95 -6.31 -8.88
C VAL A 347 15.21 -6.12 -10.19
N THR A 348 15.82 -6.52 -11.29
CA THR A 348 15.16 -6.54 -12.60
C THR A 348 14.27 -7.77 -12.72
N VAL A 349 13.02 -7.59 -13.08
CA VAL A 349 12.09 -8.69 -13.35
C VAL A 349 12.47 -9.28 -14.71
N PRO A 350 12.85 -10.60 -14.79
CA PRO A 350 13.36 -11.22 -16.01
C PRO A 350 12.26 -11.61 -16.99
N LEU A 351 11.29 -10.72 -17.19
CA LEU A 351 10.20 -10.93 -18.14
C LEU A 351 10.22 -9.79 -19.17
N PRO A 352 10.31 -10.10 -20.47
CA PRO A 352 10.35 -9.09 -21.51
C PRO A 352 9.05 -8.27 -21.51
N GLN A 353 9.17 -6.95 -21.61
CA GLN A 353 8.07 -5.98 -21.67
C GLN A 353 7.15 -5.97 -20.44
N PHE A 354 7.53 -6.62 -19.33
CA PHE A 354 6.75 -6.61 -18.10
C PHE A 354 7.02 -5.33 -17.28
N ALA A 355 5.99 -4.51 -17.10
CA ALA A 355 6.06 -3.25 -16.37
C ALA A 355 5.31 -3.36 -15.04
N VAL A 356 6.03 -3.47 -13.92
CA VAL A 356 5.42 -3.65 -12.60
C VAL A 356 4.60 -2.42 -12.21
N SER A 357 3.30 -2.50 -12.36
CA SER A 357 2.35 -1.41 -12.07
C SER A 357 1.71 -1.52 -10.69
N ASP A 358 1.61 -2.71 -10.14
CA ASP A 358 1.03 -3.00 -8.83
C ASP A 358 1.72 -4.23 -8.22
N LEU A 359 1.72 -4.31 -6.90
CA LEU A 359 2.34 -5.40 -6.15
C LEU A 359 1.54 -5.75 -4.90
N LYS A 360 1.53 -7.01 -4.51
CA LYS A 360 0.88 -7.49 -3.30
C LYS A 360 1.68 -8.61 -2.67
N TRP A 361 1.96 -8.47 -1.37
CA TRP A 361 2.58 -9.53 -0.58
C TRP A 361 1.60 -10.67 -0.31
N ASN A 362 2.12 -11.89 -0.29
CA ASN A 362 1.44 -13.01 0.36
C ASN A 362 1.44 -12.81 1.88
N LEU A 363 0.46 -13.38 2.57
CA LEU A 363 0.27 -13.17 4.02
C LEU A 363 1.42 -13.72 4.87
N ASP A 364 2.19 -14.67 4.36
CA ASP A 364 3.36 -15.25 5.02
C ASP A 364 4.68 -14.49 4.75
N GLY A 365 4.66 -13.47 3.90
CA GLY A 365 5.84 -12.70 3.53
C GLY A 365 6.84 -13.44 2.62
N THR A 366 6.54 -14.66 2.17
CA THR A 366 7.47 -15.47 1.36
C THR A 366 7.45 -15.12 -0.12
N SER A 367 6.37 -14.52 -0.59
CA SER A 367 6.18 -14.23 -2.02
C SER A 367 5.47 -12.92 -2.27
N LEU A 368 5.71 -12.38 -3.47
CA LEU A 368 5.07 -11.18 -4.01
C LEU A 368 4.35 -11.53 -5.31
N LEU A 369 3.12 -11.08 -5.43
CA LEU A 369 2.41 -11.01 -6.70
C LEU A 369 2.72 -9.66 -7.34
N LEU A 370 3.34 -9.69 -8.50
CA LEU A 370 3.60 -8.51 -9.34
C LEU A 370 2.60 -8.49 -10.48
N LYS A 371 2.04 -7.32 -10.76
CA LYS A 371 1.05 -7.16 -11.82
C LYS A 371 1.50 -6.12 -12.83
N ASP A 372 1.24 -6.41 -14.07
CA ASP A 372 1.23 -5.50 -15.20
C ASP A 372 -0.23 -5.25 -15.64
N ARG A 373 -0.42 -4.59 -16.76
CA ARG A 373 -1.76 -4.33 -17.34
C ARG A 373 -2.46 -5.60 -17.81
N GLU A 374 -1.71 -6.56 -18.37
CA GLU A 374 -2.24 -7.75 -19.04
C GLU A 374 -1.75 -9.06 -18.41
N ALA A 375 -0.72 -9.00 -17.56
CA ALA A 375 -0.08 -10.17 -16.98
C ALA A 375 0.19 -9.99 -15.48
N PHE A 376 0.42 -11.10 -14.81
CA PHE A 376 0.95 -11.15 -13.45
C PHE A 376 1.99 -12.23 -13.32
N CYS A 377 2.90 -12.08 -12.36
CA CYS A 377 3.85 -13.12 -11.99
C CYS A 377 4.03 -13.16 -10.47
N CYS A 378 4.43 -14.29 -9.95
CA CYS A 378 4.80 -14.46 -8.55
C CYS A 378 6.33 -14.52 -8.46
N THR A 379 6.89 -13.77 -7.51
CA THR A 379 8.31 -13.85 -7.16
C THR A 379 8.43 -14.30 -5.71
N PHE A 380 9.43 -15.13 -5.44
CA PHE A 380 9.73 -15.60 -4.08
C PHE A 380 10.87 -14.78 -3.51
N VAL A 381 10.75 -14.47 -2.23
CA VAL A 381 11.77 -13.71 -1.49
C VAL A 381 12.43 -14.66 -0.50
N PRO A 382 13.75 -14.94 -0.64
CA PRO A 382 14.43 -15.87 0.24
C PRO A 382 14.37 -15.38 1.69
N MET A 383 14.26 -16.31 2.63
CA MET A 383 14.31 -16.04 4.06
C MET A 383 15.75 -15.68 4.45
N LEU A 384 15.92 -14.71 5.35
CA LEU A 384 17.26 -14.27 5.81
C LEU A 384 18.11 -15.43 6.39
N SER A 385 17.47 -16.49 6.89
CA SER A 385 18.16 -17.70 7.40
C SER A 385 18.77 -18.56 6.31
N GLU A 386 18.37 -18.43 5.05
CA GLU A 386 18.92 -19.19 3.92
C GLU A 386 20.15 -18.50 3.33
N LEU A 387 20.28 -17.18 3.47
CA LEU A 387 21.45 -16.42 3.00
C LEU A 387 22.68 -16.63 3.89
N ASP A 388 22.48 -16.87 5.19
CA ASP A 388 23.58 -17.12 6.16
C ASP A 388 24.21 -18.54 5.99
N ILE A 389 23.55 -19.47 5.30
CA ILE A 389 24.02 -20.85 5.12
C ILE A 389 24.91 -20.99 3.88
N GLU A 390 24.67 -20.19 2.84
CA GLU A 390 25.51 -20.24 1.62
C GLU A 390 26.87 -19.57 1.81
N ASP A 391 26.97 -18.51 2.62
CA ASP A 391 28.26 -17.85 2.91
C ASP A 391 29.14 -18.63 3.90
N SER A 392 28.57 -19.54 4.71
CA SER A 392 29.34 -20.37 5.63
C SER A 392 29.96 -21.63 4.99
N ASN A 393 29.60 -21.97 3.76
CA ASN A 393 30.15 -23.10 3.03
C ASN A 393 31.27 -22.73 2.03
N ASN A 394 31.66 -21.45 1.98
CA ASN A 394 32.72 -20.92 1.11
C ASN A 394 33.95 -20.39 1.86
N PHE A 395 34.23 -20.92 3.09
CA PHE A 395 35.49 -20.70 3.78
C PHE A 395 36.24 -22.02 4.01
#